data_0e06286a6b01a6272d2ad7619470776e
#
_entry.id   0e06286a6b01a6272d2ad7619470776e
#
_cell.length_a   1.000
_cell.length_b   1.000
_cell.length_c   1.000
_cell.angle_alpha   90.00
_cell.angle_beta   90.00
_cell.angle_gamma   90.00
#
_symmetry.space_group_name_H-M   'P 1'
#
loop_
_entity.id
_entity.type
_entity.pdbx_description
1 polymer ?
#
loop_
_entity_poly.entity_id
_entity_poly.type
_entity_poly.pdbx_seq_one_letter_code
_entity_poly.pdbx_strand_id
1 'polypeptide(L)'
;MYLNNYLSKYCNENDLSLIITSLANAAIEISKTIRNIKIVNNNFSTSKTLNKDGDVQKPLDITADEVLIDFLKKSPVSGYASEEQEGFIDFKNNNNFIVFADPLDGSSNIDVNVSIGTIFSIMNKNELALEKAFIQKGSNQKASGFFVYGPQTTLFITIGHGTALFALDELKNQFYLIKE
;
A
#
# COMPACT_ATOMS: atom_id res chain seq x y z
N MET A 1 11.97 -17.00 6.18
CA MET A 1 10.53 -17.19 6.52
C MET A 1 9.72 -16.29 5.62
N TYR A 2 8.61 -16.77 5.01
CA TYR A 2 7.74 -15.94 4.18
C TYR A 2 6.79 -15.09 5.04
N LEU A 3 6.30 -13.97 4.47
CA LEU A 3 5.47 -12.98 5.16
C LEU A 3 4.25 -13.62 5.85
N ASN A 4 3.54 -14.54 5.18
CA ASN A 4 2.36 -15.19 5.77
C ASN A 4 2.73 -15.99 7.05
N ASN A 5 3.88 -16.66 7.06
CA ASN A 5 4.34 -17.40 8.24
C ASN A 5 4.80 -16.44 9.36
N TYR A 6 5.38 -15.30 8.98
CA TYR A 6 5.74 -14.24 9.91
C TYR A 6 4.48 -13.65 10.57
N LEU A 7 3.48 -13.29 9.77
CA LEU A 7 2.20 -12.77 10.29
C LEU A 7 1.49 -13.79 11.17
N SER A 8 1.44 -15.06 10.78
CA SER A 8 0.85 -16.12 11.60
C SER A 8 1.56 -16.30 12.95
N LYS A 9 2.84 -15.97 13.05
CA LYS A 9 3.64 -16.09 14.27
C LYS A 9 3.53 -14.86 15.18
N TYR A 10 3.48 -13.66 14.60
CA TYR A 10 3.65 -12.42 15.35
C TYR A 10 2.43 -11.50 15.34
N CYS A 11 1.45 -11.71 14.45
CA CYS A 11 0.23 -10.93 14.37
C CYS A 11 -0.93 -11.72 15.00
N ASN A 12 -1.47 -11.23 16.11
CA ASN A 12 -2.56 -11.89 16.82
C ASN A 12 -3.96 -11.58 16.22
N GLU A 13 -4.06 -10.62 15.31
CA GLU A 13 -5.30 -10.19 14.67
C GLU A 13 -5.36 -10.75 13.25
N ASN A 14 -6.24 -11.74 13.01
CA ASN A 14 -6.36 -12.38 11.69
C ASN A 14 -6.70 -11.40 10.58
N ASP A 15 -7.63 -10.47 10.83
CA ASP A 15 -8.02 -9.45 9.84
C ASP A 15 -6.86 -8.52 9.48
N LEU A 16 -6.04 -8.12 10.47
CA LEU A 16 -4.83 -7.33 10.22
C LEU A 16 -3.85 -8.09 9.32
N SER A 17 -3.67 -9.39 9.57
CA SER A 17 -2.82 -10.26 8.74
C SER A 17 -3.33 -10.35 7.29
N LEU A 18 -4.65 -10.46 7.10
CA LEU A 18 -5.28 -10.50 5.78
C LEU A 18 -5.09 -9.17 5.03
N ILE A 19 -5.22 -8.04 5.72
CA ILE A 19 -5.02 -6.71 5.14
C ILE A 19 -3.56 -6.53 4.68
N ILE A 20 -2.60 -6.88 5.55
CA ILE A 20 -1.17 -6.80 5.21
C ILE A 20 -0.84 -7.70 4.02
N THR A 21 -1.42 -8.90 3.96
CA THR A 21 -1.25 -9.81 2.83
C THR A 21 -1.86 -9.22 1.53
N SER A 22 -3.01 -8.56 1.62
CA SER A 22 -3.63 -7.87 0.49
C SER A 22 -2.77 -6.72 -0.03
N LEU A 23 -2.21 -5.90 0.86
CA LEU A 23 -1.27 -4.83 0.50
C LEU A 23 0.00 -5.38 -0.16
N ALA A 24 0.54 -6.49 0.37
CA ALA A 24 1.70 -7.16 -0.22
C ALA A 24 1.42 -7.68 -1.64
N ASN A 25 0.23 -8.25 -1.87
CA ASN A 25 -0.17 -8.71 -3.20
C ASN A 25 -0.40 -7.54 -4.16
N ALA A 26 -1.00 -6.43 -3.69
CA ALA A 26 -1.13 -5.21 -4.48
C ALA A 26 0.26 -4.66 -4.87
N ALA A 27 1.21 -4.61 -3.95
CA ALA A 27 2.58 -4.16 -4.22
C ALA A 27 3.30 -5.04 -5.25
N ILE A 28 3.04 -6.34 -5.29
CA ILE A 28 3.57 -7.24 -6.34
C ILE A 28 3.02 -6.83 -7.71
N GLU A 29 1.72 -6.53 -7.84
CA GLU A 29 1.13 -6.08 -9.10
C GLU A 29 1.62 -4.69 -9.51
N ILE A 30 1.73 -3.75 -8.58
CA ILE A 30 2.31 -2.42 -8.82
C ILE A 30 3.75 -2.57 -9.31
N SER A 31 4.58 -3.40 -8.66
CA SER A 31 5.96 -3.67 -9.07
C SER A 31 6.06 -4.20 -10.50
N LYS A 32 5.18 -5.13 -10.90
CA LYS A 32 5.10 -5.64 -12.28
C LYS A 32 4.70 -4.54 -13.27
N THR A 33 3.73 -3.72 -12.92
CA THR A 33 3.27 -2.58 -13.74
C THR A 33 4.40 -1.59 -13.98
N ILE A 34 5.14 -1.20 -12.92
CA ILE A 34 6.29 -0.30 -13.01
C ILE A 34 7.35 -0.85 -13.98
N ARG A 35 7.69 -2.12 -13.88
CA ARG A 35 8.70 -2.76 -14.75
C ARG A 35 8.28 -2.82 -16.21
N ASN A 36 6.99 -2.95 -16.48
CA ASN A 36 6.45 -3.12 -17.83
C ASN A 36 5.99 -1.81 -18.47
N ILE A 37 6.00 -0.69 -17.74
CA ILE A 37 5.41 0.58 -18.19
C ILE A 37 6.00 1.10 -19.50
N LYS A 38 7.30 0.95 -19.72
CA LYS A 38 7.98 1.36 -20.95
C LYS A 38 7.66 0.47 -22.15
N ILE A 39 7.20 -0.76 -21.91
CA ILE A 39 6.87 -1.74 -22.96
C ILE A 39 5.43 -1.50 -23.45
N VAL A 40 4.53 -1.11 -22.55
CA VAL A 40 3.09 -0.99 -22.82
C VAL A 40 2.74 0.41 -23.37
N ASN A 41 3.45 1.45 -22.96
CA ASN A 41 3.13 2.83 -23.33
C ASN A 41 4.30 3.48 -24.08
N ASN A 42 4.26 3.44 -25.43
CA ASN A 42 5.13 4.28 -26.27
C ASN A 42 4.79 5.80 -26.16
N ASN A 43 3.79 6.16 -25.35
CA ASN A 43 3.37 7.54 -25.13
C ASN A 43 3.16 7.76 -23.63
N PHE A 44 4.17 8.27 -22.94
CA PHE A 44 3.97 8.95 -21.65
C PHE A 44 3.27 10.29 -21.92
N SER A 45 1.98 10.27 -22.19
CA SER A 45 1.18 11.48 -22.13
C SER A 45 0.90 11.76 -20.65
N THR A 46 1.54 12.79 -20.13
CA THR A 46 1.19 13.38 -18.84
C THR A 46 -0.29 13.75 -18.87
N SER A 47 -1.12 13.05 -18.12
CA SER A 47 -2.45 13.57 -17.82
C SER A 47 -2.24 14.88 -17.05
N LYS A 48 -2.93 15.95 -17.46
CA LYS A 48 -2.85 17.25 -16.79
C LYS A 48 -3.79 17.33 -15.57
N THR A 49 -4.16 16.20 -14.99
CA THR A 49 -4.92 16.17 -13.75
C THR A 49 -3.96 16.49 -12.59
N LEU A 50 -4.37 17.38 -11.71
CA LEU A 50 -3.64 17.73 -10.51
C LEU A 50 -4.16 16.83 -9.37
N ASN A 51 -3.25 16.35 -8.52
CA ASN A 51 -3.63 15.73 -7.26
C ASN A 51 -4.05 16.80 -6.23
N LYS A 52 -4.42 16.35 -5.04
CA LYS A 52 -4.93 17.20 -3.95
C LYS A 52 -3.94 18.29 -3.50
N ASP A 53 -2.65 18.05 -3.64
CA ASP A 53 -1.58 18.97 -3.27
C ASP A 53 -1.15 19.89 -4.43
N GLY A 54 -1.78 19.77 -5.61
CA GLY A 54 -1.55 20.60 -6.77
C GLY A 54 -0.44 20.10 -7.70
N ASP A 55 0.06 18.87 -7.48
CA ASP A 55 1.03 18.23 -8.35
C ASP A 55 0.37 17.57 -9.57
N VAL A 56 1.10 17.47 -10.68
CA VAL A 56 0.61 16.79 -11.88
C VAL A 56 0.57 15.29 -11.64
N GLN A 57 -0.65 14.76 -11.52
CA GLN A 57 -0.90 13.35 -11.34
C GLN A 57 -0.43 12.55 -12.57
N LYS A 58 0.43 11.58 -12.37
CA LYS A 58 0.90 10.71 -13.44
C LYS A 58 -0.03 9.51 -13.61
N PRO A 59 -0.18 8.95 -14.82
CA PRO A 59 -1.02 7.78 -15.05
C PRO A 59 -0.68 6.58 -14.15
N LEU A 60 0.58 6.48 -13.70
CA LEU A 60 1.00 5.40 -12.83
C LEU A 60 0.53 5.57 -11.38
N ASP A 61 0.42 6.80 -10.89
CA ASP A 61 -0.12 7.10 -9.55
C ASP A 61 -1.58 6.62 -9.47
N ILE A 62 -2.38 6.97 -10.49
CA ILE A 62 -3.78 6.53 -10.61
C ILE A 62 -3.85 4.99 -10.68
N THR A 63 -3.01 4.38 -11.50
CA THR A 63 -3.01 2.91 -11.66
C THR A 63 -2.61 2.21 -10.36
N ALA A 64 -1.63 2.75 -9.61
CA ALA A 64 -1.23 2.19 -8.31
C ALA A 64 -2.36 2.30 -7.28
N ASP A 65 -3.06 3.44 -7.24
CA ASP A 65 -4.22 3.64 -6.37
C ASP A 65 -5.38 2.67 -6.71
N GLU A 66 -5.71 2.52 -7.99
CA GLU A 66 -6.73 1.57 -8.45
C GLU A 66 -6.39 0.13 -8.05
N VAL A 67 -5.13 -0.29 -8.17
CA VAL A 67 -4.67 -1.61 -7.74
C VAL A 67 -4.85 -1.78 -6.23
N LEU A 68 -4.46 -0.79 -5.42
CA LEU A 68 -4.66 -0.83 -3.96
C LEU A 68 -6.15 -0.95 -3.61
N ILE A 69 -7.01 -0.14 -4.23
CA ILE A 69 -8.46 -0.18 -4.03
C ILE A 69 -9.02 -1.57 -4.33
N ASP A 70 -8.63 -2.18 -5.45
CA ASP A 70 -9.12 -3.50 -5.86
C ASP A 70 -8.75 -4.63 -4.89
N PHE A 71 -7.55 -4.58 -4.30
CA PHE A 71 -7.12 -5.55 -3.30
C PHE A 71 -7.76 -5.29 -1.94
N LEU A 72 -7.82 -4.02 -1.50
CA LEU A 72 -8.40 -3.64 -0.21
C LEU A 72 -9.91 -3.88 -0.15
N LYS A 73 -10.63 -3.67 -1.24
CA LYS A 73 -12.06 -3.94 -1.35
C LYS A 73 -12.43 -5.42 -1.10
N LYS A 74 -11.48 -6.34 -1.31
CA LYS A 74 -11.63 -7.79 -1.09
C LYS A 74 -11.09 -8.24 0.28
N SER A 75 -10.59 -7.31 1.07
CA SER A 75 -9.99 -7.56 2.40
C SER A 75 -10.90 -7.01 3.52
N PRO A 76 -10.65 -7.34 4.79
CA PRO A 76 -11.48 -6.89 5.90
C PRO A 76 -11.25 -5.41 6.28
N VAL A 77 -11.33 -4.50 5.28
CA VAL A 77 -11.18 -3.05 5.41
C VAL A 77 -12.54 -2.38 5.22
N SER A 78 -12.90 -1.42 6.07
CA SER A 78 -14.14 -0.64 5.94
C SER A 78 -13.96 0.65 5.16
N GLY A 79 -12.75 1.22 5.15
CA GLY A 79 -12.49 2.47 4.46
C GLY A 79 -11.01 2.64 4.10
N TYR A 80 -10.79 3.44 3.07
CA TYR A 80 -9.47 3.73 2.52
C TYR A 80 -9.34 5.21 2.23
N ALA A 81 -8.24 5.81 2.66
CA ALA A 81 -7.85 7.18 2.31
C ALA A 81 -6.50 7.15 1.58
N SER A 82 -6.45 7.84 0.46
CA SER A 82 -5.29 7.93 -0.42
C SER A 82 -4.89 9.38 -0.63
N GLU A 83 -3.62 9.62 -0.87
CA GLU A 83 -3.13 10.92 -1.35
C GLU A 83 -3.77 11.29 -2.69
N GLU A 84 -4.04 10.29 -3.53
CA GLU A 84 -4.60 10.46 -4.88
C GLU A 84 -6.12 10.68 -4.91
N GLN A 85 -6.81 10.60 -3.76
CA GLN A 85 -8.27 10.71 -3.66
C GLN A 85 -8.71 11.94 -2.88
N GLU A 86 -9.77 12.60 -3.32
CA GLU A 86 -10.45 13.59 -2.48
C GLU A 86 -11.27 12.88 -1.38
N GLY A 87 -10.80 12.97 -0.11
CA GLY A 87 -11.48 12.37 1.02
C GLY A 87 -11.12 10.90 1.23
N PHE A 88 -12.13 10.06 1.45
CA PHE A 88 -11.94 8.63 1.68
C PHE A 88 -12.97 7.79 0.93
N ILE A 89 -12.62 6.54 0.65
CA ILE A 89 -13.51 5.54 0.06
C ILE A 89 -14.14 4.73 1.18
N ASP A 90 -15.47 4.66 1.20
CA ASP A 90 -16.23 3.80 2.09
C ASP A 90 -16.60 2.50 1.34
N PHE A 91 -16.08 1.36 1.77
CA PHE A 91 -16.36 0.05 1.18
C PHE A 91 -17.73 -0.53 1.59
N LYS A 92 -18.55 0.24 2.34
CA LYS A 92 -19.93 -0.09 2.70
C LYS A 92 -20.06 -1.42 3.43
N ASN A 93 -19.14 -1.68 4.36
CA ASN A 93 -19.15 -2.86 5.22
C ASN A 93 -18.90 -2.48 6.69
N ASN A 94 -19.01 -3.46 7.59
CA ASN A 94 -18.83 -3.26 9.04
C ASN A 94 -17.47 -3.75 9.56
N ASN A 95 -16.48 -3.87 8.71
CA ASN A 95 -15.13 -4.25 9.15
C ASN A 95 -14.52 -3.19 10.07
N ASN A 96 -13.56 -3.61 10.90
CA ASN A 96 -13.02 -2.75 11.96
C ASN A 96 -11.71 -2.04 11.57
N PHE A 97 -11.22 -2.19 10.36
CA PHE A 97 -9.97 -1.58 9.92
C PHE A 97 -10.18 -0.52 8.86
N ILE A 98 -9.35 0.51 8.90
CA ILE A 98 -9.18 1.53 7.87
C ILE A 98 -7.71 1.55 7.44
N VAL A 99 -7.48 1.88 6.17
CA VAL A 99 -6.16 1.98 5.57
C VAL A 99 -5.94 3.37 5.01
N PHE A 100 -4.75 3.90 5.24
CA PHE A 100 -4.22 5.10 4.60
C PHE A 100 -3.08 4.69 3.70
N ALA A 101 -2.93 5.28 2.53
CA ALA A 101 -1.77 5.09 1.69
C ALA A 101 -1.41 6.34 0.87
N ASP A 102 -0.13 6.43 0.59
CA ASP A 102 0.40 7.06 -0.60
C ASP A 102 0.70 5.92 -1.58
N PRO A 103 -0.08 5.80 -2.67
CA PRO A 103 0.03 4.69 -3.60
C PRO A 103 1.38 4.62 -4.31
N LEU A 104 2.00 5.77 -4.58
CA LEU A 104 3.25 5.84 -5.33
C LEU A 104 4.12 7.04 -4.96
N ASP A 105 4.64 7.04 -3.73
CA ASP A 105 5.60 8.04 -3.24
C ASP A 105 6.82 8.13 -4.15
N GLY A 106 7.18 9.37 -4.50
CA GLY A 106 8.30 9.67 -5.35
C GLY A 106 8.05 9.43 -6.85
N SER A 107 6.82 9.47 -7.34
CA SER A 107 6.46 9.25 -8.74
C SER A 107 7.22 10.16 -9.73
N SER A 108 7.68 11.34 -9.30
CA SER A 108 8.57 12.22 -10.07
C SER A 108 9.91 11.57 -10.43
N ASN A 109 10.35 10.55 -9.69
CA ASN A 109 11.60 9.84 -9.92
C ASN A 109 11.53 8.76 -11.01
N ILE A 110 10.33 8.46 -11.52
CA ILE A 110 10.12 7.43 -12.56
C ILE A 110 10.92 7.74 -13.83
N ASP A 111 10.92 9.00 -14.24
CA ASP A 111 11.56 9.43 -15.48
C ASP A 111 13.10 9.30 -15.44
N VAL A 112 13.66 9.37 -14.25
CA VAL A 112 15.11 9.24 -14.00
C VAL A 112 15.51 7.87 -13.48
N ASN A 113 14.55 6.94 -13.42
CA ASN A 113 14.76 5.55 -13.01
C ASN A 113 15.35 5.40 -11.59
N VAL A 114 14.92 6.23 -10.66
CA VAL A 114 15.22 6.14 -9.23
C VAL A 114 14.08 5.40 -8.54
N SER A 115 14.37 4.74 -7.43
CA SER A 115 13.40 3.98 -6.64
C SER A 115 12.23 4.85 -6.20
N ILE A 116 11.04 4.27 -6.26
CA ILE A 116 9.76 4.81 -5.81
C ILE A 116 9.12 3.82 -4.84
N GLY A 117 8.06 4.20 -4.17
CA GLY A 117 7.47 3.35 -3.14
C GLY A 117 5.97 3.49 -2.98
N THR A 118 5.39 2.62 -2.17
CA THR A 118 4.03 2.75 -1.62
C THR A 118 4.15 2.85 -0.11
N ILE A 119 3.57 3.85 0.51
CA ILE A 119 3.54 4.01 1.97
C ILE A 119 2.14 3.65 2.46
N PHE A 120 2.03 2.96 3.61
CA PHE A 120 0.74 2.62 4.17
C PHE A 120 0.71 2.66 5.70
N SER A 121 -0.49 2.87 6.22
CA SER A 121 -0.83 2.79 7.64
C SER A 121 -2.18 2.11 7.83
N ILE A 122 -2.30 1.26 8.84
CA ILE A 122 -3.51 0.53 9.18
C ILE A 122 -3.92 0.92 10.61
N MET A 123 -5.17 1.32 10.77
CA MET A 123 -5.76 1.67 12.07
C MET A 123 -7.06 0.92 12.28
N ASN A 124 -7.44 0.74 13.57
CA ASN A 124 -8.79 0.33 13.89
C ASN A 124 -9.76 1.49 13.68
N LYS A 125 -10.90 1.20 13.05
CA LYS A 125 -12.04 2.11 13.01
C LYS A 125 -12.68 2.26 14.41
N ASN A 126 -12.60 1.20 15.23
CA ASN A 126 -13.35 1.07 16.48
C ASN A 126 -14.88 1.21 16.21
N GLU A 127 -15.62 1.77 17.14
CA GLU A 127 -17.06 2.06 16.98
C GLU A 127 -17.33 3.45 16.37
N LEU A 128 -16.29 4.09 15.82
CA LEU A 128 -16.41 5.43 15.24
C LEU A 128 -17.13 5.38 13.90
N ALA A 129 -17.86 6.44 13.59
CA ALA A 129 -18.24 6.74 12.23
C ALA A 129 -16.99 6.90 11.37
N LEU A 130 -17.06 6.51 10.09
CA LEU A 130 -15.88 6.39 9.23
C LEU A 130 -15.12 7.72 9.10
N GLU A 131 -15.83 8.85 9.00
CA GLU A 131 -15.26 10.20 8.94
C GLU A 131 -14.38 10.51 10.17
N LYS A 132 -14.80 10.06 11.35
CA LYS A 132 -14.05 10.26 12.60
C LYS A 132 -12.90 9.27 12.74
N ALA A 133 -13.03 8.09 12.15
CA ALA A 133 -12.00 7.07 12.18
C ALA A 133 -10.74 7.51 11.44
N PHE A 134 -10.88 8.33 10.39
CA PHE A 134 -9.75 8.91 9.67
C PHE A 134 -9.06 10.07 10.40
N ILE A 135 -9.63 10.58 11.50
CA ILE A 135 -9.05 11.68 12.30
C ILE A 135 -8.61 11.15 13.66
N GLN A 136 -7.69 10.19 13.67
CA GLN A 136 -7.13 9.60 14.88
C GLN A 136 -5.67 10.00 15.08
N LYS A 137 -5.18 9.81 16.32
CA LYS A 137 -3.76 10.02 16.61
C LYS A 137 -2.93 8.92 15.92
N GLY A 138 -1.79 9.27 15.34
CA GLY A 138 -0.87 8.33 14.73
C GLY A 138 -0.40 7.22 15.67
N SER A 139 -0.40 7.44 16.99
CA SER A 139 -0.11 6.40 17.99
C SER A 139 -1.11 5.24 18.03
N ASN A 140 -2.26 5.37 17.36
CA ASN A 140 -3.28 4.31 17.26
C ASN A 140 -3.04 3.36 16.08
N GLN A 141 -1.96 3.53 15.33
CA GLN A 141 -1.58 2.62 14.25
C GLN A 141 -1.40 1.20 14.78
N LYS A 142 -2.01 0.23 14.09
CA LYS A 142 -1.87 -1.20 14.33
C LYS A 142 -0.72 -1.80 13.53
N ALA A 143 -0.54 -1.31 12.33
CA ALA A 143 0.60 -1.59 11.48
C ALA A 143 0.90 -0.39 10.60
N SER A 144 2.15 -0.24 10.23
CA SER A 144 2.57 0.72 9.21
C SER A 144 3.80 0.17 8.48
N GLY A 145 4.00 0.63 7.25
CA GLY A 145 5.12 0.18 6.46
C GLY A 145 5.19 0.87 5.11
N PHE A 146 6.19 0.46 4.35
CA PHE A 146 6.34 0.94 2.98
C PHE A 146 6.98 -0.13 2.11
N PHE A 147 6.58 -0.14 0.86
CA PHE A 147 7.22 -0.90 -0.21
C PHE A 147 8.20 0.01 -0.95
N VAL A 148 9.34 -0.54 -1.37
CA VAL A 148 10.28 0.15 -2.25
C VAL A 148 10.38 -0.64 -3.55
N TYR A 149 10.13 0.03 -4.66
CA TYR A 149 10.22 -0.53 -6.01
C TYR A 149 11.54 -0.09 -6.65
N GLY A 150 12.58 -0.86 -6.42
CA GLY A 150 13.93 -0.63 -6.92
C GLY A 150 14.49 -1.88 -7.63
N PRO A 151 15.81 -2.09 -7.61
CA PRO A 151 16.44 -3.32 -8.12
C PRO A 151 15.86 -4.58 -7.49
N GLN A 152 15.42 -4.48 -6.24
CA GLN A 152 14.57 -5.46 -5.56
C GLN A 152 13.32 -4.75 -5.06
N THR A 153 12.19 -5.44 -5.10
CA THR A 153 10.99 -4.98 -4.38
C THR A 153 11.10 -5.42 -2.93
N THR A 154 11.09 -4.46 -2.01
CA THR A 154 11.23 -4.72 -0.57
C THR A 154 10.03 -4.18 0.20
N LEU A 155 9.77 -4.77 1.37
CA LEU A 155 8.76 -4.32 2.33
C LEU A 155 9.44 -4.07 3.67
N PHE A 156 9.31 -2.86 4.19
CA PHE A 156 9.57 -2.53 5.58
C PHE A 156 8.24 -2.42 6.31
N ILE A 157 8.08 -3.15 7.42
CA ILE A 157 6.82 -3.18 8.15
C ILE A 157 7.04 -3.28 9.66
N THR A 158 6.20 -2.57 10.41
CA THR A 158 6.01 -2.79 11.84
C THR A 158 4.57 -3.19 12.13
N ILE A 159 4.40 -4.14 13.03
CA ILE A 159 3.12 -4.59 13.60
C ILE A 159 3.12 -4.44 15.13
N GLY A 160 3.88 -3.43 15.62
CA GLY A 160 4.01 -3.14 17.06
C GLY A 160 5.21 -3.81 17.75
N HIS A 161 6.02 -4.60 17.05
CA HIS A 161 7.18 -5.32 17.58
C HIS A 161 8.44 -5.09 16.73
N GLY A 162 9.02 -3.89 16.80
CA GLY A 162 10.17 -3.55 15.97
C GLY A 162 9.80 -3.38 14.50
N THR A 163 10.78 -3.50 13.62
CA THR A 163 10.60 -3.36 12.17
C THR A 163 11.23 -4.54 11.46
N ALA A 164 10.44 -5.21 10.62
CA ALA A 164 10.91 -6.31 9.79
C ALA A 164 11.12 -5.86 8.34
N LEU A 165 12.19 -6.36 7.71
CA LEU A 165 12.52 -6.16 6.30
C LEU A 165 12.32 -7.46 5.54
N PHE A 166 11.56 -7.37 4.47
CA PHE A 166 11.35 -8.46 3.51
C PHE A 166 11.80 -8.04 2.10
N ALA A 167 12.22 -9.01 1.31
CA ALA A 167 12.42 -8.85 -0.12
C ALA A 167 11.49 -9.79 -0.89
N LEU A 168 11.05 -9.37 -2.07
CA LEU A 168 10.19 -10.17 -2.93
C LEU A 168 10.98 -11.31 -3.57
N ASP A 169 10.57 -12.54 -3.32
CA ASP A 169 10.91 -13.72 -4.11
C ASP A 169 9.99 -13.74 -5.35
N GLU A 170 10.50 -13.27 -6.47
CA GLU A 170 9.72 -13.13 -7.72
C GLU A 170 9.27 -14.47 -8.29
N LEU A 171 10.02 -15.56 -8.06
CA LEU A 171 9.66 -16.88 -8.55
C LEU A 171 8.43 -17.43 -7.82
N LYS A 172 8.29 -17.07 -6.55
CA LYS A 172 7.17 -17.52 -5.72
C LYS A 172 6.08 -16.47 -5.55
N ASN A 173 6.31 -15.23 -6.01
CA ASN A 173 5.46 -14.07 -5.73
C ASN A 173 5.15 -13.93 -4.23
N GLN A 174 6.16 -14.01 -3.37
CA GLN A 174 6.04 -13.94 -1.93
C GLN A 174 7.19 -13.14 -1.31
N PHE A 175 6.89 -12.35 -0.29
CA PHE A 175 7.90 -11.61 0.45
C PHE A 175 8.61 -12.53 1.45
N TYR A 176 9.94 -12.59 1.38
CA TYR A 176 10.82 -13.38 2.24
C TYR A 176 11.56 -12.48 3.22
N LEU A 177 11.55 -12.86 4.52
CA LEU A 177 12.19 -12.12 5.61
C LEU A 177 13.70 -12.08 5.43
N ILE A 178 14.25 -10.87 5.45
CA ILE A 178 15.69 -10.59 5.36
C ILE A 178 16.24 -10.25 6.75
N LYS A 179 15.50 -9.43 7.52
CA LYS A 179 15.95 -8.93 8.83
C LYS A 179 14.76 -8.58 9.72
N GLU A 180 14.92 -8.82 11.02
CA GLU A 180 14.09 -8.31 12.13
C GLU A 180 14.85 -7.25 12.91
#